data_730940026581b644bc2bc911a8c7d8d8
#
_entry.id   730940026581b644bc2bc911a8c7d8d8
#
_cell.length_a   1.000
_cell.length_b   1.000
_cell.length_c   1.000
_cell.angle_alpha   90.00
_cell.angle_beta   90.00
_cell.angle_gamma   90.00
#
_symmetry.space_group_name_H-M   'P 1'
#
loop_
_entity.id
_entity.type
_entity.pdbx_description
1 polymer ?
#
loop_
_entity_poly.entity_id
_entity_poly.type
_entity_poly.pdbx_seq_one_letter_code
_entity_poly.pdbx_strand_id
1 'polypeptide(L)'
;MPDTGNISSAFVSVSLDVEDGSDHSPKAMQFCSTATEKNLTMRIPPLKAIIAFESIARTKSVNRAAEELDLTASAVSHQLSNLESMIGQSLFQRTGRGLVLTPTGERYLADVTGSLADLSRATERASSQKEVDILRVHSSPSFGLMWLLPRLSSFQEANGDVQLNVACSYENVSFSNGYYDIDIRHGYGEWSNLEVRTVRGEFIAPLASPAYLERHPVKTPDDLLAQRLVYSETPLVQWRQWFGRAGVAGANKTFDFSFDRSYMSIETASLGLGIALESVMMASQKIKDGALVQVFDDSHSVEVGAHHLVYPSQNAELPRVAKFLAWIEEEIERCKVGLKG
;
A
#
# COMPACT_ATOMS: atom_id res chain seq x y z
N MET A 1 22.30 35.51 7.61
CA MET A 1 21.19 36.27 8.19
C MET A 1 20.35 36.84 7.06
N PRO A 2 19.08 36.46 6.94
CA PRO A 2 17.95 37.06 7.63
C PRO A 2 17.00 35.98 8.17
N ASP A 3 16.51 36.24 9.28
CA ASP A 3 15.23 36.59 9.88
C ASP A 3 14.20 35.46 10.02
N THR A 4 14.05 35.07 11.28
CA THR A 4 13.11 34.08 11.81
C THR A 4 11.80 34.75 12.15
N GLY A 5 10.74 34.53 11.38
CA GLY A 5 9.36 34.94 11.67
C GLY A 5 8.66 33.94 12.61
N ASN A 6 8.47 34.39 13.85
CA ASN A 6 7.73 33.74 14.93
C ASN A 6 6.22 33.84 14.69
N ILE A 7 5.49 32.73 14.65
CA ILE A 7 4.02 32.72 14.67
C ILE A 7 3.55 32.24 16.04
N SER A 8 3.10 33.22 16.81
CA SER A 8 2.49 33.13 18.13
C SER A 8 1.12 32.49 18.09
N SER A 9 0.92 31.44 18.92
CA SER A 9 -0.38 30.84 19.22
C SER A 9 -1.20 31.76 20.14
N ALA A 10 -2.36 32.23 19.69
CA ALA A 10 -3.32 32.94 20.51
C ALA A 10 -4.28 31.95 21.20
N PHE A 11 -4.09 31.73 22.49
CA PHE A 11 -5.11 31.16 23.38
C PHE A 11 -6.10 32.27 23.75
N VAL A 12 -7.39 32.07 23.46
CA VAL A 12 -8.47 32.90 23.98
C VAL A 12 -9.04 32.21 25.22
N SER A 13 -8.74 32.76 26.40
CA SER A 13 -9.39 32.42 27.66
C SER A 13 -10.68 33.24 27.80
N VAL A 14 -11.81 32.58 27.98
CA VAL A 14 -13.08 33.21 28.31
C VAL A 14 -13.26 33.13 29.82
N SER A 15 -13.23 34.27 30.48
CA SER A 15 -13.60 34.42 31.90
C SER A 15 -15.10 34.69 31.97
N LEU A 16 -15.82 33.90 32.78
CA LEU A 16 -17.20 34.13 33.14
C LEU A 16 -17.21 34.95 34.43
N ASP A 17 -17.62 36.19 34.33
CA ASP A 17 -18.03 36.99 35.51
C ASP A 17 -19.55 36.85 35.68
N VAL A 18 -19.95 36.41 36.85
CA VAL A 18 -21.34 36.34 37.32
C VAL A 18 -21.61 37.60 38.11
N GLU A 19 -22.52 38.44 37.64
CA GLU A 19 -23.18 39.45 38.46
C GLU A 19 -24.70 39.30 38.42
N ASP A 20 -25.27 39.35 39.61
CA ASP A 20 -26.64 39.16 40.01
C ASP A 20 -27.43 40.50 39.87
N GLY A 21 -28.71 40.41 39.48
CA GLY A 21 -29.61 41.49 39.86
C GLY A 21 -30.56 42.07 38.81
N SER A 22 -31.78 41.52 38.79
CA SER A 22 -33.11 42.18 38.60
C SER A 22 -33.44 43.00 37.34
N ASP A 23 -34.47 42.49 36.68
CA ASP A 23 -35.68 43.16 36.17
C ASP A 23 -35.69 43.86 34.78
N HIS A 24 -36.84 43.57 34.09
CA HIS A 24 -37.52 44.25 32.99
C HIS A 24 -37.25 43.82 31.54
N SER A 25 -38.25 43.10 31.03
CA SER A 25 -38.84 43.15 29.64
C SER A 25 -38.00 42.88 28.40
N PRO A 26 -38.53 42.05 27.47
CA PRO A 26 -37.75 41.61 26.33
C PRO A 26 -37.78 42.62 25.20
N LYS A 27 -36.70 43.31 24.95
CA LYS A 27 -36.43 43.93 23.66
C LYS A 27 -35.82 42.89 22.74
N ALA A 28 -36.52 42.61 21.64
CA ALA A 28 -36.03 41.77 20.56
C ALA A 28 -34.70 42.30 20.03
N MET A 29 -33.63 41.58 20.36
CA MET A 29 -32.31 41.79 19.81
C MET A 29 -32.25 41.04 18.48
N GLN A 30 -32.35 41.79 17.40
CA GLN A 30 -32.13 41.32 16.05
C GLN A 30 -30.66 40.92 15.91
N PHE A 31 -30.35 39.61 16.10
CA PHE A 31 -29.05 39.07 15.76
C PHE A 31 -28.91 39.10 14.25
N CYS A 32 -28.06 40.02 13.77
CA CYS A 32 -27.56 40.02 12.41
C CYS A 32 -26.65 38.80 12.24
N SER A 33 -27.24 37.69 11.81
CA SER A 33 -26.50 36.45 11.47
C SER A 33 -25.90 36.66 10.07
N THR A 34 -24.68 37.17 10.01
CA THR A 34 -23.83 37.09 8.82
C THR A 34 -22.68 36.14 9.12
N ALA A 35 -22.97 34.89 9.51
CA ALA A 35 -22.04 33.80 9.33
C ALA A 35 -22.46 33.05 8.07
N THR A 36 -21.79 33.33 6.97
CA THR A 36 -21.90 32.55 5.76
C THR A 36 -21.40 31.13 6.10
N GLU A 37 -22.32 30.26 6.47
CA GLU A 37 -22.07 28.82 6.44
C GLU A 37 -21.68 28.47 4.99
N LYS A 38 -20.37 28.39 4.72
CA LYS A 38 -19.88 27.65 3.57
C LYS A 38 -20.26 26.20 3.78
N ASN A 39 -21.52 25.84 3.43
CA ASN A 39 -21.89 24.48 3.14
C ASN A 39 -20.85 23.94 2.16
N LEU A 40 -19.94 23.09 2.63
CA LEU A 40 -19.12 22.22 1.81
C LEU A 40 -20.08 21.19 1.18
N THR A 41 -20.94 21.65 0.26
CA THR A 41 -21.67 20.74 -0.62
C THR A 41 -20.63 20.05 -1.48
N MET A 42 -20.38 18.78 -1.18
CA MET A 42 -19.52 17.90 -1.96
C MET A 42 -20.05 17.96 -3.42
N ARG A 43 -19.30 18.58 -4.34
CA ARG A 43 -19.68 18.66 -5.76
C ARG A 43 -19.38 17.33 -6.44
N ILE A 44 -20.22 16.33 -6.19
CA ILE A 44 -20.12 15.03 -6.85
C ILE A 44 -20.92 15.10 -8.14
N PRO A 45 -20.32 14.82 -9.31
CA PRO A 45 -21.06 14.68 -10.54
C PRO A 45 -22.09 13.55 -10.47
N PRO A 46 -23.17 13.63 -11.25
CA PRO A 46 -24.13 12.52 -11.31
C PRO A 46 -23.44 11.21 -11.67
N LEU A 47 -23.66 10.15 -10.87
CA LEU A 47 -23.01 8.85 -11.05
C LEU A 47 -23.19 8.31 -12.48
N LYS A 48 -24.38 8.49 -13.08
CA LYS A 48 -24.65 8.11 -14.48
C LYS A 48 -23.72 8.81 -15.48
N ALA A 49 -23.30 10.05 -15.19
CA ALA A 49 -22.39 10.80 -16.06
C ALA A 49 -20.95 10.27 -15.94
N ILE A 50 -20.53 9.88 -14.72
CA ILE A 50 -19.21 9.26 -14.49
C ILE A 50 -19.16 7.87 -15.15
N ILE A 51 -20.20 7.05 -15.02
CA ILE A 51 -20.30 5.73 -15.66
C ILE A 51 -20.26 5.86 -17.19
N ALA A 52 -21.01 6.82 -17.76
CA ALA A 52 -20.98 7.07 -19.20
C ALA A 52 -19.57 7.47 -19.68
N PHE A 53 -18.90 8.34 -18.95
CA PHE A 53 -17.51 8.73 -19.26
C PHE A 53 -16.54 7.52 -19.23
N GLU A 54 -16.59 6.69 -18.18
CA GLU A 54 -15.74 5.48 -18.06
C GLU A 54 -15.99 4.52 -19.22
N SER A 55 -17.26 4.21 -19.51
CA SER A 55 -17.63 3.30 -20.59
C SER A 55 -17.17 3.83 -21.98
N ILE A 56 -17.29 5.14 -22.26
CA ILE A 56 -16.75 5.75 -23.49
C ILE A 56 -15.23 5.62 -23.52
N ALA A 57 -14.54 5.88 -22.43
CA ALA A 57 -13.08 5.79 -22.35
C ALA A 57 -12.57 4.37 -22.66
N ARG A 58 -13.21 3.37 -22.08
CA ARG A 58 -12.88 1.95 -22.25
C ARG A 58 -13.24 1.42 -23.64
N THR A 59 -14.44 1.74 -24.15
CA THR A 59 -14.92 1.26 -25.46
C THR A 59 -14.39 2.08 -26.63
N LYS A 60 -13.86 3.29 -26.36
CA LYS A 60 -13.41 4.30 -27.35
C LYS A 60 -14.51 4.69 -28.37
N SER A 61 -15.79 4.53 -27.97
CA SER A 61 -16.94 4.74 -28.85
C SER A 61 -18.19 5.07 -28.04
N VAL A 62 -18.84 6.17 -28.37
CA VAL A 62 -20.13 6.55 -27.77
C VAL A 62 -21.23 5.52 -28.06
N ASN A 63 -21.24 4.96 -29.29
CA ASN A 63 -22.23 3.96 -29.67
C ASN A 63 -22.07 2.64 -28.89
N ARG A 64 -20.83 2.15 -28.74
CA ARG A 64 -20.56 0.94 -27.94
C ARG A 64 -20.87 1.16 -26.44
N ALA A 65 -20.51 2.33 -25.94
CA ALA A 65 -20.89 2.70 -24.56
C ALA A 65 -22.41 2.76 -24.37
N ALA A 66 -23.15 3.23 -25.37
CA ALA A 66 -24.60 3.27 -25.35
C ALA A 66 -25.20 1.86 -25.33
N GLU A 67 -24.70 0.96 -26.18
CA GLU A 67 -25.08 -0.47 -26.21
C GLU A 67 -24.83 -1.14 -24.85
N GLU A 68 -23.66 -0.92 -24.26
CA GLU A 68 -23.26 -1.52 -22.99
C GLU A 68 -24.14 -1.01 -21.82
N LEU A 69 -24.51 0.26 -21.84
CA LEU A 69 -25.29 0.91 -20.77
C LEU A 69 -26.80 0.80 -20.98
N ASP A 70 -27.25 0.14 -22.05
CA ASP A 70 -28.66 0.08 -22.45
C ASP A 70 -29.29 1.48 -22.59
N LEU A 71 -28.55 2.39 -23.24
CA LEU A 71 -28.93 3.77 -23.47
C LEU A 71 -28.84 4.13 -24.97
N THR A 72 -29.41 5.28 -25.34
CA THR A 72 -29.17 5.84 -26.68
C THR A 72 -27.83 6.60 -26.73
N ALA A 73 -27.19 6.65 -27.90
CA ALA A 73 -25.97 7.42 -28.09
C ALA A 73 -26.14 8.92 -27.74
N SER A 74 -27.33 9.46 -27.98
CA SER A 74 -27.68 10.84 -27.60
C SER A 74 -27.72 11.00 -26.07
N ALA A 75 -28.27 10.04 -25.33
CA ALA A 75 -28.31 10.07 -23.86
C ALA A 75 -26.90 9.99 -23.27
N VAL A 76 -26.05 9.10 -23.78
CA VAL A 76 -24.66 8.96 -23.37
C VAL A 76 -23.86 10.23 -23.66
N SER A 77 -24.02 10.83 -24.86
CA SER A 77 -23.40 12.10 -25.21
C SER A 77 -23.85 13.24 -24.30
N HIS A 78 -25.14 13.29 -23.93
CA HIS A 78 -25.66 14.27 -22.99
C HIS A 78 -25.08 14.12 -21.58
N GLN A 79 -24.94 12.87 -21.10
CA GLN A 79 -24.28 12.61 -19.81
C GLN A 79 -22.82 13.08 -19.81
N LEU A 80 -22.07 12.82 -20.90
CA LEU A 80 -20.71 13.28 -21.03
C LEU A 80 -20.63 14.82 -21.02
N SER A 81 -21.48 15.50 -21.81
CA SER A 81 -21.52 16.96 -21.87
C SER A 81 -21.84 17.59 -20.52
N ASN A 82 -22.75 16.99 -19.73
CA ASN A 82 -23.05 17.42 -18.38
C ASN A 82 -21.84 17.31 -17.45
N LEU A 83 -21.10 16.22 -17.55
CA LEU A 83 -19.87 15.99 -16.77
C LEU A 83 -18.79 17.03 -17.12
N GLU A 84 -18.51 17.21 -18.42
CA GLU A 84 -17.55 18.20 -18.92
C GLU A 84 -17.92 19.62 -18.53
N SER A 85 -19.21 19.98 -18.61
CA SER A 85 -19.72 21.27 -18.16
C SER A 85 -19.51 21.49 -16.65
N MET A 86 -19.71 20.47 -15.84
CA MET A 86 -19.52 20.54 -14.38
C MET A 86 -18.04 20.65 -14.00
N ILE A 87 -17.16 19.96 -14.72
CA ILE A 87 -15.70 20.00 -14.55
C ILE A 87 -15.13 21.31 -15.13
N GLY A 88 -15.78 21.88 -16.14
CA GLY A 88 -15.33 23.07 -16.86
C GLY A 88 -14.24 22.81 -17.88
N GLN A 89 -13.98 21.55 -18.22
CA GLN A 89 -12.96 21.11 -19.21
C GLN A 89 -13.46 19.92 -20.00
N SER A 90 -13.01 19.83 -21.27
CA SER A 90 -13.28 18.65 -22.09
C SER A 90 -12.42 17.48 -21.65
N LEU A 91 -13.06 16.33 -21.50
CA LEU A 91 -12.40 15.06 -21.15
C LEU A 91 -12.02 14.24 -22.39
N PHE A 92 -12.68 14.50 -23.51
CA PHE A 92 -12.36 13.90 -24.80
C PHE A 92 -12.06 14.95 -25.87
N GLN A 93 -11.27 14.55 -26.87
CA GLN A 93 -11.04 15.27 -28.09
C GLN A 93 -11.23 14.37 -29.32
N ARG A 94 -11.72 14.94 -30.40
CA ARG A 94 -11.83 14.25 -31.70
C ARG A 94 -10.53 14.40 -32.46
N THR A 95 -10.01 13.29 -32.93
CA THR A 95 -8.85 13.21 -33.82
C THR A 95 -9.24 12.50 -35.09
N GLY A 96 -8.39 12.53 -36.13
CA GLY A 96 -8.60 11.76 -37.37
C GLY A 96 -8.69 10.23 -37.13
N ARG A 97 -8.32 9.74 -35.94
CA ARG A 97 -8.40 8.33 -35.52
C ARG A 97 -9.58 8.03 -34.61
N GLY A 98 -10.47 8.98 -34.36
CA GLY A 98 -11.64 8.84 -33.49
C GLY A 98 -11.61 9.67 -32.23
N LEU A 99 -12.34 9.21 -31.23
CA LEU A 99 -12.45 9.88 -29.92
C LEU A 99 -11.31 9.41 -29.00
N VAL A 100 -10.53 10.34 -28.45
CA VAL A 100 -9.42 10.07 -27.53
C VAL A 100 -9.54 10.94 -26.28
N LEU A 101 -9.01 10.47 -25.17
CA LEU A 101 -8.97 11.26 -23.93
C LEU A 101 -8.05 12.47 -24.07
N THR A 102 -8.42 13.55 -23.41
CA THR A 102 -7.51 14.68 -23.14
C THR A 102 -6.60 14.32 -21.96
N PRO A 103 -5.49 15.07 -21.69
CA PRO A 103 -4.69 14.87 -20.48
C PRO A 103 -5.50 15.01 -19.18
N THR A 104 -6.53 15.86 -19.18
CA THR A 104 -7.47 15.96 -18.05
C THR A 104 -8.36 14.74 -17.97
N GLY A 105 -8.83 14.20 -19.12
CA GLY A 105 -9.61 12.97 -19.18
C GLY A 105 -8.84 11.75 -18.68
N GLU A 106 -7.56 11.62 -19.03
CA GLU A 106 -6.70 10.53 -18.56
C GLU A 106 -6.53 10.53 -17.04
N ARG A 107 -6.23 11.70 -16.45
CA ARG A 107 -6.12 11.84 -14.99
C ARG A 107 -7.45 11.54 -14.30
N TYR A 108 -8.53 12.13 -14.80
CA TYR A 108 -9.86 11.92 -14.24
C TYR A 108 -10.31 10.45 -14.32
N LEU A 109 -9.99 9.75 -15.43
CA LEU A 109 -10.26 8.32 -15.57
C LEU A 109 -9.52 7.50 -14.51
N ALA A 110 -8.23 7.77 -14.29
CA ALA A 110 -7.44 7.09 -13.27
C ALA A 110 -8.07 7.26 -11.86
N ASP A 111 -8.50 8.47 -11.52
CA ASP A 111 -9.09 8.79 -10.22
C ASP A 111 -10.46 8.13 -10.01
N VAL A 112 -11.34 8.14 -11.04
CA VAL A 112 -12.73 7.65 -10.88
C VAL A 112 -12.87 6.15 -11.02
N THR A 113 -11.99 5.47 -11.77
CA THR A 113 -12.09 4.03 -11.99
C THR A 113 -12.03 3.25 -10.67
N GLY A 114 -11.10 3.61 -9.78
CA GLY A 114 -11.00 3.03 -8.44
C GLY A 114 -12.26 3.28 -7.61
N SER A 115 -12.78 4.51 -7.63
CA SER A 115 -13.97 4.90 -6.88
C SER A 115 -15.25 4.18 -7.35
N LEU A 116 -15.42 3.99 -8.66
CA LEU A 116 -16.54 3.22 -9.24
C LEU A 116 -16.47 1.74 -8.85
N ALA A 117 -15.28 1.15 -8.87
CA ALA A 117 -15.06 -0.21 -8.41
C ALA A 117 -15.39 -0.36 -6.91
N ASP A 118 -15.02 0.62 -6.07
CA ASP A 118 -15.36 0.63 -4.65
C ASP A 118 -16.86 0.68 -4.42
N LEU A 119 -17.57 1.52 -5.17
CA LEU A 119 -19.04 1.63 -5.09
C LEU A 119 -19.73 0.34 -5.53
N SER A 120 -19.29 -0.28 -6.63
CA SER A 120 -19.78 -1.58 -7.10
C SER A 120 -19.62 -2.64 -6.00
N ARG A 121 -18.42 -2.75 -5.42
CA ARG A 121 -18.13 -3.68 -4.33
C ARG A 121 -18.96 -3.43 -3.07
N ALA A 122 -19.21 -2.17 -2.72
CA ALA A 122 -20.07 -1.83 -1.59
C ALA A 122 -21.53 -2.29 -1.83
N THR A 123 -22.01 -2.13 -3.07
CA THR A 123 -23.34 -2.58 -3.48
C THR A 123 -23.45 -4.11 -3.48
N GLU A 124 -22.44 -4.81 -3.99
CA GLU A 124 -22.36 -6.28 -3.96
C GLU A 124 -22.41 -6.82 -2.52
N ARG A 125 -21.63 -6.19 -1.60
CA ARG A 125 -21.68 -6.55 -0.17
C ARG A 125 -23.08 -6.37 0.43
N ALA A 126 -23.74 -5.27 0.14
CA ALA A 126 -25.09 -5.00 0.63
C ALA A 126 -26.15 -5.94 0.02
N SER A 127 -25.94 -6.43 -1.19
CA SER A 127 -26.84 -7.33 -1.92
C SER A 127 -26.62 -8.81 -1.58
N SER A 128 -25.47 -9.16 -1.01
CA SER A 128 -25.11 -10.54 -0.69
C SER A 128 -25.93 -11.05 0.50
N GLN A 129 -26.81 -12.03 0.26
CA GLN A 129 -27.60 -12.70 1.31
C GLN A 129 -26.79 -13.73 2.11
N LYS A 130 -25.57 -14.07 1.69
CA LYS A 130 -24.61 -14.87 2.45
C LYS A 130 -23.55 -13.94 3.01
N GLU A 131 -23.49 -13.81 4.31
CA GLU A 131 -22.33 -13.26 5.02
C GLU A 131 -21.13 -14.19 4.79
N VAL A 132 -20.54 -14.12 3.60
CA VAL A 132 -19.21 -14.66 3.40
C VAL A 132 -18.26 -13.68 4.09
N ASP A 133 -17.62 -14.14 5.14
CA ASP A 133 -16.66 -13.33 5.88
C ASP A 133 -15.39 -13.15 5.02
N ILE A 134 -15.33 -12.05 4.26
CA ILE A 134 -14.24 -11.78 3.32
C ILE A 134 -13.18 -10.93 4.01
N LEU A 135 -12.01 -11.50 4.23
CA LEU A 135 -10.83 -10.80 4.67
C LEU A 135 -10.07 -10.23 3.47
N ARG A 136 -9.88 -8.92 3.45
CA ARG A 136 -9.16 -8.21 2.39
C ARG A 136 -7.83 -7.70 2.90
N VAL A 137 -6.78 -8.34 2.43
CA VAL A 137 -5.40 -8.03 2.78
C VAL A 137 -4.72 -7.35 1.60
N HIS A 138 -4.08 -6.23 1.86
CA HIS A 138 -3.12 -5.64 0.94
C HIS A 138 -1.70 -5.95 1.44
N SER A 139 -0.73 -6.05 0.54
CA SER A 139 0.66 -6.31 0.90
C SER A 139 1.63 -5.65 -0.07
N SER A 140 2.83 -5.36 0.40
CA SER A 140 3.96 -5.11 -0.50
C SER A 140 4.21 -6.34 -1.38
N PRO A 141 4.53 -6.19 -2.68
CA PRO A 141 4.61 -7.31 -3.62
C PRO A 141 5.61 -8.39 -3.23
N SER A 142 6.79 -8.00 -2.74
CA SER A 142 7.82 -8.98 -2.36
C SER A 142 7.40 -9.81 -1.14
N PHE A 143 6.82 -9.20 -0.12
CA PHE A 143 6.32 -9.92 1.04
C PHE A 143 5.14 -10.82 0.67
N GLY A 144 4.20 -10.30 -0.11
CA GLY A 144 3.04 -11.06 -0.59
C GLY A 144 3.45 -12.32 -1.34
N LEU A 145 4.39 -12.19 -2.29
CA LEU A 145 4.84 -13.30 -3.12
C LEU A 145 5.74 -14.30 -2.37
N MET A 146 6.76 -13.79 -1.66
CA MET A 146 7.84 -14.63 -1.15
C MET A 146 7.52 -15.22 0.23
N TRP A 147 6.80 -14.48 1.08
CA TRP A 147 6.53 -14.91 2.44
C TRP A 147 5.08 -15.33 2.69
N LEU A 148 4.11 -14.50 2.25
CA LEU A 148 2.70 -14.71 2.55
C LEU A 148 2.12 -15.88 1.72
N LEU A 149 2.24 -15.81 0.39
CA LEU A 149 1.64 -16.78 -0.53
C LEU A 149 1.98 -18.25 -0.21
N PRO A 150 3.24 -18.65 0.09
CA PRO A 150 3.56 -20.03 0.41
C PRO A 150 2.90 -20.56 1.68
N ARG A 151 2.36 -19.68 2.53
CA ARG A 151 1.75 -20.01 3.84
C ARG A 151 0.23 -19.94 3.85
N LEU A 152 -0.41 -19.45 2.78
CA LEU A 152 -1.86 -19.23 2.75
C LEU A 152 -2.67 -20.53 2.90
N SER A 153 -2.12 -21.69 2.52
CA SER A 153 -2.81 -22.98 2.73
C SER A 153 -3.09 -23.25 4.21
N SER A 154 -2.12 -22.97 5.10
CA SER A 154 -2.30 -23.15 6.54
C SER A 154 -3.36 -22.21 7.13
N PHE A 155 -3.47 -20.98 6.61
CA PHE A 155 -4.54 -20.08 7.00
C PHE A 155 -5.91 -20.63 6.58
N GLN A 156 -6.02 -21.08 5.34
CA GLN A 156 -7.28 -21.55 4.77
C GLN A 156 -7.75 -22.87 5.43
N GLU A 157 -6.81 -23.77 5.78
CA GLU A 157 -7.11 -25.00 6.51
C GLU A 157 -7.67 -24.72 7.92
N ALA A 158 -7.12 -23.71 8.60
CA ALA A 158 -7.54 -23.33 9.94
C ALA A 158 -8.81 -22.46 9.96
N ASN A 159 -9.12 -21.76 8.86
CA ASN A 159 -10.17 -20.73 8.77
C ASN A 159 -10.99 -20.85 7.49
N GLY A 160 -11.53 -22.06 7.20
CA GLY A 160 -12.28 -22.36 5.98
C GLY A 160 -13.59 -21.55 5.81
N ASP A 161 -14.04 -20.87 6.88
CA ASP A 161 -15.18 -19.95 6.89
C ASP A 161 -14.83 -18.54 6.40
N VAL A 162 -13.53 -18.20 6.27
CA VAL A 162 -13.03 -16.90 5.83
C VAL A 162 -12.58 -16.99 4.38
N GLN A 163 -13.17 -16.21 3.50
CA GLN A 163 -12.66 -16.01 2.15
C GLN A 163 -11.54 -14.97 2.17
N LEU A 164 -10.34 -15.35 1.74
CA LEU A 164 -9.20 -14.45 1.68
C LEU A 164 -9.08 -13.82 0.30
N ASN A 165 -8.95 -12.50 0.27
CA ASN A 165 -8.69 -11.70 -0.93
C ASN A 165 -7.39 -10.90 -0.71
N VAL A 166 -6.34 -11.21 -1.47
CA VAL A 166 -5.03 -10.59 -1.35
C VAL A 166 -4.72 -9.77 -2.60
N ALA A 167 -4.36 -8.52 -2.41
CA ALA A 167 -3.85 -7.65 -3.46
C ALA A 167 -2.45 -7.13 -3.08
N CYS A 168 -1.62 -6.87 -4.09
CA CYS A 168 -0.27 -6.39 -3.86
C CYS A 168 0.03 -5.16 -4.72
N SER A 169 0.53 -4.10 -4.08
CA SER A 169 1.09 -2.93 -4.76
C SER A 169 2.13 -2.22 -3.86
N TYR A 170 2.78 -1.20 -4.40
CA TYR A 170 3.76 -0.40 -3.62
C TYR A 170 3.12 0.78 -2.90
N GLU A 171 1.97 1.21 -3.38
CA GLU A 171 1.24 2.29 -2.75
C GLU A 171 0.54 1.77 -1.51
N ASN A 172 0.76 2.42 -0.38
CA ASN A 172 0.03 2.13 0.84
C ASN A 172 -1.45 2.42 0.60
N VAL A 173 -2.30 1.45 0.94
CA VAL A 173 -3.73 1.63 0.75
C VAL A 173 -4.31 2.61 1.75
N SER A 174 -5.36 3.33 1.32
CA SER A 174 -6.20 4.12 2.21
C SER A 174 -7.29 3.23 2.79
N PHE A 175 -7.50 3.32 4.10
CA PHE A 175 -8.61 2.63 4.78
C PHE A 175 -9.91 3.44 4.81
N SER A 176 -9.92 4.65 4.26
CA SER A 176 -11.07 5.57 4.33
C SER A 176 -12.33 5.02 3.65
N ASN A 177 -12.17 4.15 2.65
CA ASN A 177 -13.27 3.51 1.93
C ASN A 177 -13.69 2.15 2.54
N GLY A 178 -13.03 1.69 3.61
CA GLY A 178 -13.33 0.42 4.27
C GLY A 178 -13.14 -0.82 3.39
N TYR A 179 -12.37 -0.71 2.30
CA TYR A 179 -12.19 -1.83 1.37
C TYR A 179 -11.20 -2.86 1.89
N TYR A 180 -10.04 -2.42 2.38
CA TYR A 180 -9.05 -3.30 2.96
C TYR A 180 -9.23 -3.41 4.46
N ASP A 181 -9.01 -4.60 5.00
CA ASP A 181 -9.04 -4.85 6.43
C ASP A 181 -7.65 -4.66 7.05
N ILE A 182 -6.61 -5.10 6.34
CA ILE A 182 -5.20 -5.07 6.76
C ILE A 182 -4.33 -4.69 5.57
N ASP A 183 -3.25 -3.96 5.84
CA ASP A 183 -2.18 -3.66 4.88
C ASP A 183 -0.83 -4.08 5.48
N ILE A 184 -0.06 -4.89 4.76
CA ILE A 184 1.29 -5.30 5.14
C ILE A 184 2.27 -4.40 4.43
N ARG A 185 2.71 -3.36 5.14
CA ARG A 185 3.57 -2.29 4.63
C ARG A 185 5.04 -2.57 4.86
N HIS A 186 5.84 -2.09 3.93
CA HIS A 186 7.29 -2.02 4.08
C HIS A 186 7.71 -0.57 4.39
N GLY A 187 8.65 -0.38 5.33
CA GLY A 187 9.17 0.94 5.69
C GLY A 187 9.54 1.09 7.16
N TYR A 188 9.49 2.33 7.66
CA TYR A 188 9.94 2.67 9.03
C TYR A 188 8.83 2.67 10.10
N GLY A 189 7.58 2.36 9.74
CA GLY A 189 6.50 2.17 10.73
C GLY A 189 5.79 3.45 11.21
N GLU A 190 5.92 4.57 10.51
CA GLU A 190 5.32 5.84 10.90
C GLU A 190 4.00 6.13 10.14
N TRP A 191 2.89 5.57 10.63
CA TRP A 191 1.55 5.83 10.07
C TRP A 191 0.58 6.24 11.18
N SER A 192 0.27 7.55 11.22
CA SER A 192 -0.64 8.13 12.22
C SER A 192 -2.08 7.62 12.05
N ASN A 193 -2.80 7.52 13.17
CA ASN A 193 -4.21 7.08 13.25
C ASN A 193 -4.49 5.64 12.80
N LEU A 194 -3.48 4.78 12.79
CA LEU A 194 -3.59 3.35 12.48
C LEU A 194 -2.89 2.52 13.55
N GLU A 195 -3.38 1.31 13.78
CA GLU A 195 -2.65 0.30 14.54
C GLU A 195 -1.49 -0.21 13.69
N VAL A 196 -0.32 -0.33 14.30
CA VAL A 196 0.90 -0.77 13.65
C VAL A 196 1.53 -1.89 14.48
N ARG A 197 1.62 -3.09 13.92
CA ARG A 197 2.35 -4.21 14.51
C ARG A 197 3.56 -4.53 13.66
N THR A 198 4.74 -4.21 14.17
CA THR A 198 6.01 -4.49 13.47
C THR A 198 6.31 -5.97 13.49
N VAL A 199 6.63 -6.54 12.34
CA VAL A 199 7.15 -7.91 12.19
C VAL A 199 8.56 -7.94 12.80
N ARG A 200 8.72 -8.69 13.89
CA ARG A 200 9.99 -8.79 14.63
C ARG A 200 10.80 -9.99 14.18
N GLY A 201 12.13 -9.90 14.32
CA GLY A 201 13.05 -10.98 13.98
C GLY A 201 13.24 -11.14 12.47
N GLU A 202 13.11 -10.04 11.73
CA GLU A 202 13.53 -9.96 10.35
C GLU A 202 15.00 -9.55 10.27
N PHE A 203 15.81 -10.33 9.58
CA PHE A 203 17.24 -10.13 9.43
C PHE A 203 17.60 -9.95 7.96
N ILE A 204 18.44 -8.97 7.66
CA ILE A 204 19.04 -8.77 6.34
C ILE A 204 20.45 -9.40 6.37
N ALA A 205 20.71 -10.30 5.41
CA ALA A 205 21.98 -11.02 5.29
C ALA A 205 22.37 -11.22 3.82
N PRO A 206 23.67 -11.43 3.52
CA PRO A 206 24.11 -11.92 2.23
C PRO A 206 23.62 -13.33 1.97
N LEU A 207 22.92 -13.54 0.86
CA LEU A 207 22.31 -14.80 0.42
C LEU A 207 22.88 -15.20 -0.94
N ALA A 208 23.21 -16.48 -1.10
CA ALA A 208 23.67 -17.03 -2.36
C ALA A 208 23.20 -18.46 -2.55
N SER A 209 23.20 -18.97 -3.77
CA SER A 209 22.98 -20.41 -4.00
C SER A 209 24.25 -21.19 -3.62
N PRO A 210 24.13 -22.43 -3.10
CA PRO A 210 25.27 -23.31 -2.82
C PRO A 210 26.18 -23.49 -4.05
N ALA A 211 25.58 -23.69 -5.23
CA ALA A 211 26.32 -23.85 -6.47
C ALA A 211 27.13 -22.60 -6.90
N TYR A 212 26.70 -21.41 -6.49
CA TYR A 212 27.51 -20.21 -6.69
C TYR A 212 28.72 -20.21 -5.77
N LEU A 213 28.55 -20.51 -4.48
CA LEU A 213 29.61 -20.52 -3.47
C LEU A 213 30.66 -21.62 -3.72
N GLU A 214 30.26 -22.77 -4.30
CA GLU A 214 31.20 -23.80 -4.73
C GLU A 214 32.18 -23.28 -5.81
N ARG A 215 31.68 -22.48 -6.74
CA ARG A 215 32.49 -21.91 -7.83
C ARG A 215 33.23 -20.64 -7.43
N HIS A 216 32.71 -19.95 -6.44
CA HIS A 216 33.19 -18.65 -5.96
C HIS A 216 33.24 -18.65 -4.43
N PRO A 217 34.22 -19.33 -3.80
CA PRO A 217 34.31 -19.46 -2.36
C PRO A 217 34.41 -18.11 -1.66
N VAL A 218 33.59 -17.93 -0.61
CA VAL A 218 33.55 -16.74 0.25
C VAL A 218 33.76 -17.21 1.68
N LYS A 219 34.77 -16.69 2.35
CA LYS A 219 35.12 -17.04 3.74
C LYS A 219 35.03 -15.83 4.67
N THR A 220 35.29 -14.66 4.16
CA THR A 220 35.31 -13.41 4.91
C THR A 220 34.45 -12.34 4.22
N PRO A 221 33.95 -11.33 4.94
CA PRO A 221 33.26 -10.19 4.33
C PRO A 221 34.04 -9.49 3.22
N ASP A 222 35.36 -9.42 3.31
CA ASP A 222 36.25 -8.82 2.29
C ASP A 222 36.19 -9.59 0.96
N ASP A 223 35.99 -10.91 0.99
CA ASP A 223 35.89 -11.74 -0.21
C ASP A 223 34.70 -11.33 -1.10
N LEU A 224 33.66 -10.72 -0.53
CA LEU A 224 32.52 -10.22 -1.27
C LEU A 224 32.87 -9.10 -2.25
N LEU A 225 33.97 -8.37 -2.00
CA LEU A 225 34.41 -7.33 -2.91
C LEU A 225 34.83 -7.90 -4.29
N ALA A 226 35.25 -9.15 -4.34
CA ALA A 226 35.61 -9.85 -5.58
C ALA A 226 34.40 -10.55 -6.23
N GLN A 227 33.26 -10.63 -5.55
CA GLN A 227 32.08 -11.36 -6.01
C GLN A 227 31.15 -10.49 -6.85
N ARG A 228 30.24 -11.14 -7.59
CA ARG A 228 29.10 -10.48 -8.24
C ARG A 228 28.01 -10.24 -7.22
N LEU A 229 27.76 -8.97 -6.90
CA LEU A 229 26.72 -8.56 -5.95
C LEU A 229 25.49 -8.07 -6.70
N VAL A 230 24.32 -8.45 -6.20
CA VAL A 230 23.02 -7.99 -6.68
C VAL A 230 22.60 -6.79 -5.83
N TYR A 231 22.22 -5.70 -6.48
CA TYR A 231 21.65 -4.53 -5.82
C TYR A 231 20.13 -4.60 -5.80
N SER A 232 19.54 -4.30 -4.67
CA SER A 232 18.10 -4.10 -4.51
C SER A 232 17.86 -2.76 -3.84
N GLU A 233 16.91 -1.98 -4.37
CA GLU A 233 16.54 -0.68 -3.80
C GLU A 233 15.72 -0.82 -2.51
N THR A 234 15.08 -1.96 -2.32
CA THR A 234 14.05 -2.18 -1.30
C THR A 234 14.56 -2.35 0.13
N PRO A 235 15.64 -3.13 0.43
CA PRO A 235 16.05 -3.39 1.79
C PRO A 235 16.43 -2.11 2.56
N LEU A 236 16.04 -2.05 3.84
CA LEU A 236 16.42 -0.94 4.74
C LEU A 236 17.92 -0.88 5.02
N VAL A 237 18.63 -1.97 4.78
CA VAL A 237 20.09 -2.07 4.90
C VAL A 237 20.68 -2.32 3.52
N GLN A 238 21.48 -1.39 3.03
CA GLN A 238 22.13 -1.48 1.75
C GLN A 238 23.57 -2.03 1.89
N TRP A 239 24.17 -2.54 0.80
CA TRP A 239 25.52 -3.09 0.77
C TRP A 239 26.56 -2.20 1.44
N ARG A 240 26.52 -0.89 1.19
CA ARG A 240 27.45 0.08 1.82
C ARG A 240 27.34 0.08 3.34
N GLN A 241 26.13 0.02 3.87
CA GLN A 241 25.89 0.00 5.33
C GLN A 241 26.30 -1.35 5.91
N TRP A 242 26.02 -2.45 5.20
CA TRP A 242 26.40 -3.79 5.62
C TRP A 242 27.93 -3.94 5.68
N PHE A 243 28.66 -3.54 4.62
CA PHE A 243 30.13 -3.54 4.60
C PHE A 243 30.74 -2.69 5.72
N GLY A 244 30.15 -1.51 5.97
CA GLY A 244 30.60 -0.66 7.08
C GLY A 244 30.47 -1.34 8.44
N ARG A 245 29.41 -2.12 8.67
CA ARG A 245 29.22 -2.91 9.89
C ARG A 245 30.16 -4.11 9.96
N ALA A 246 30.45 -4.74 8.85
CA ALA A 246 31.39 -5.84 8.74
C ALA A 246 32.86 -5.40 8.80
N GLY A 247 33.16 -4.09 8.89
CA GLY A 247 34.52 -3.56 8.97
C GLY A 247 35.27 -3.55 7.65
N VAL A 248 34.58 -3.76 6.52
CA VAL A 248 35.21 -3.77 5.18
C VAL A 248 35.38 -2.36 4.67
N ALA A 249 36.63 -1.97 4.42
CA ALA A 249 37.01 -0.65 3.92
C ALA A 249 36.94 -0.58 2.38
N GLY A 250 36.64 0.61 1.84
CA GLY A 250 36.71 0.85 0.40
C GLY A 250 35.66 0.18 -0.47
N ALA A 251 34.52 -0.20 0.11
CA ALA A 251 33.42 -0.87 -0.59
C ALA A 251 32.69 0.06 -1.58
N ASN A 252 33.42 0.50 -2.62
CA ASN A 252 32.82 1.23 -3.75
C ASN A 252 32.68 0.24 -4.91
N LYS A 253 31.51 -0.41 -4.99
CA LYS A 253 31.26 -1.49 -5.94
C LYS A 253 30.22 -1.09 -6.97
N THR A 254 30.46 -1.47 -8.21
CA THR A 254 29.44 -1.48 -9.26
C THR A 254 28.66 -2.80 -9.20
N PHE A 255 27.38 -2.76 -9.55
CA PHE A 255 26.50 -3.92 -9.51
C PHE A 255 26.18 -4.35 -10.95
N ASP A 256 26.25 -5.67 -11.21
CA ASP A 256 25.88 -6.22 -12.51
C ASP A 256 24.35 -6.28 -12.67
N PHE A 257 23.64 -6.41 -11.55
CA PHE A 257 22.18 -6.45 -11.49
C PHE A 257 21.68 -5.44 -10.49
N SER A 258 20.66 -4.69 -10.87
CA SER A 258 19.94 -3.73 -10.02
C SER A 258 18.45 -3.92 -10.18
N PHE A 259 17.74 -4.10 -9.07
CA PHE A 259 16.31 -4.33 -9.06
C PHE A 259 15.62 -3.40 -8.07
N ASP A 260 14.41 -2.99 -8.43
CA ASP A 260 13.51 -2.25 -7.58
C ASP A 260 12.64 -3.16 -6.68
N ARG A 261 12.90 -4.48 -6.70
CA ARG A 261 12.10 -5.53 -6.04
C ARG A 261 12.96 -6.59 -5.37
N SER A 262 12.77 -6.80 -4.06
CA SER A 262 13.48 -7.84 -3.30
C SER A 262 13.27 -9.24 -3.87
N TYR A 263 12.06 -9.58 -4.36
CA TYR A 263 11.84 -10.90 -4.93
C TYR A 263 12.71 -11.17 -6.15
N MET A 264 13.00 -10.16 -7.00
CA MET A 264 13.89 -10.32 -8.15
C MET A 264 15.35 -10.53 -7.72
N SER A 265 15.78 -9.83 -6.68
CA SER A 265 17.11 -9.98 -6.09
C SER A 265 17.30 -11.38 -5.49
N ILE A 266 16.31 -11.85 -4.71
CA ILE A 266 16.30 -13.20 -4.12
C ILE A 266 16.31 -14.28 -5.22
N GLU A 267 15.49 -14.15 -6.26
CA GLU A 267 15.47 -15.09 -7.38
C GLU A 267 16.81 -15.09 -8.13
N THR A 268 17.39 -13.94 -8.39
CA THR A 268 18.70 -13.82 -9.06
C THR A 268 19.78 -14.58 -8.29
N ALA A 269 19.82 -14.44 -6.96
CA ALA A 269 20.75 -15.19 -6.12
C ALA A 269 20.46 -16.71 -6.16
N SER A 270 19.20 -17.12 -6.13
CA SER A 270 18.82 -18.54 -6.19
C SER A 270 19.19 -19.21 -7.53
N LEU A 271 19.22 -18.47 -8.61
CA LEU A 271 19.68 -18.88 -9.93
C LEU A 271 21.24 -18.94 -10.06
N GLY A 272 21.95 -18.58 -8.99
CA GLY A 272 23.42 -18.63 -8.97
C GLY A 272 24.07 -17.54 -9.82
N LEU A 273 23.41 -16.40 -9.99
CA LEU A 273 23.91 -15.28 -10.78
C LEU A 273 24.70 -14.25 -9.96
N GLY A 274 24.66 -14.35 -8.63
CA GLY A 274 25.38 -13.47 -7.71
C GLY A 274 24.96 -13.66 -6.26
N ILE A 275 25.37 -12.74 -5.39
CA ILE A 275 25.05 -12.70 -3.96
C ILE A 275 24.11 -11.53 -3.72
N ALA A 276 22.98 -11.76 -3.12
CA ALA A 276 21.98 -10.73 -2.76
C ALA A 276 22.08 -10.38 -1.27
N LEU A 277 21.83 -9.11 -0.94
CA LEU A 277 21.67 -8.66 0.44
C LEU A 277 20.18 -8.47 0.69
N GLU A 278 19.56 -9.46 1.34
CA GLU A 278 18.08 -9.52 1.41
C GLU A 278 17.59 -10.10 2.74
N SER A 279 16.27 -9.99 2.95
CA SER A 279 15.60 -10.53 4.12
C SER A 279 15.66 -12.06 4.13
N VAL A 280 16.28 -12.63 5.17
CA VAL A 280 16.32 -14.08 5.43
C VAL A 280 14.91 -14.62 5.60
N MET A 281 14.01 -13.85 6.21
CA MET A 281 12.61 -14.22 6.40
C MET A 281 11.88 -14.34 5.04
N MET A 282 12.04 -13.39 4.15
CA MET A 282 11.45 -13.47 2.80
C MET A 282 12.05 -14.62 1.98
N ALA A 283 13.35 -14.87 2.13
CA ALA A 283 14.04 -15.98 1.47
C ALA A 283 13.83 -17.36 2.15
N SER A 284 13.08 -17.44 3.26
CA SER A 284 12.97 -18.64 4.10
C SER A 284 12.56 -19.89 3.35
N GLN A 285 11.64 -19.80 2.39
CA GLN A 285 11.25 -20.96 1.59
C GLN A 285 12.41 -21.43 0.69
N LYS A 286 13.14 -20.52 0.04
CA LYS A 286 14.31 -20.84 -0.78
C LYS A 286 15.44 -21.44 0.04
N ILE A 287 15.62 -20.99 1.28
CA ILE A 287 16.59 -21.53 2.22
C ILE A 287 16.19 -22.95 2.62
N LYS A 288 14.93 -23.16 2.99
CA LYS A 288 14.38 -24.49 3.34
C LYS A 288 14.52 -25.51 2.20
N ASP A 289 14.32 -25.05 0.96
CA ASP A 289 14.43 -25.89 -0.24
C ASP A 289 15.89 -26.11 -0.68
N GLY A 290 16.88 -25.52 0.02
CA GLY A 290 18.30 -25.61 -0.30
C GLY A 290 18.72 -24.81 -1.54
N ALA A 291 17.86 -23.97 -2.10
CA ALA A 291 18.17 -23.11 -3.24
C ALA A 291 19.03 -21.90 -2.87
N LEU A 292 18.93 -21.46 -1.61
CA LEU A 292 19.73 -20.39 -1.02
C LEU A 292 20.30 -20.80 0.33
N VAL A 293 21.44 -20.21 0.67
CA VAL A 293 22.03 -20.25 2.01
C VAL A 293 22.48 -18.84 2.42
N GLN A 294 22.56 -18.58 3.72
CA GLN A 294 23.28 -17.45 4.24
C GLN A 294 24.77 -17.64 3.98
N VAL A 295 25.43 -16.62 3.46
CA VAL A 295 26.87 -16.67 3.14
C VAL A 295 27.71 -16.73 4.41
N PHE A 296 27.24 -16.09 5.47
CA PHE A 296 27.88 -16.01 6.79
C PHE A 296 26.89 -16.45 7.88
N ASP A 297 27.40 -16.63 9.09
CA ASP A 297 26.60 -16.86 10.28
C ASP A 297 25.78 -15.62 10.71
N ASP A 298 24.95 -15.79 11.72
CA ASP A 298 24.04 -14.74 12.20
C ASP A 298 24.75 -13.47 12.72
N SER A 299 26.05 -13.55 13.05
CA SER A 299 26.82 -12.38 13.51
C SER A 299 26.98 -11.30 12.44
N HIS A 300 26.83 -11.69 11.18
CA HIS A 300 26.87 -10.80 10.01
C HIS A 300 25.49 -10.41 9.50
N SER A 301 24.44 -10.80 10.19
CA SER A 301 23.05 -10.42 9.87
C SER A 301 22.68 -9.13 10.60
N VAL A 302 21.80 -8.35 10.01
CA VAL A 302 21.32 -7.08 10.56
C VAL A 302 19.84 -7.17 10.82
N GLU A 303 19.45 -7.12 12.11
CA GLU A 303 18.03 -7.08 12.47
C GLU A 303 17.39 -5.76 12.02
N VAL A 304 16.20 -5.88 11.43
CA VAL A 304 15.39 -4.75 10.97
C VAL A 304 13.91 -4.97 11.38
N GLY A 305 13.16 -3.87 11.45
CA GLY A 305 11.71 -3.92 11.51
C GLY A 305 11.17 -3.31 10.23
N ALA A 306 11.28 -4.04 9.13
CA ALA A 306 10.99 -3.50 7.81
C ALA A 306 9.52 -3.70 7.40
N HIS A 307 8.86 -4.76 7.88
CA HIS A 307 7.47 -5.04 7.56
C HIS A 307 6.55 -4.79 8.75
N HIS A 308 5.36 -4.29 8.48
CA HIS A 308 4.39 -3.88 9.49
C HIS A 308 2.98 -4.29 9.05
N LEU A 309 2.22 -4.89 9.98
CA LEU A 309 0.79 -5.10 9.85
C LEU A 309 0.09 -3.81 10.28
N VAL A 310 -0.60 -3.17 9.34
CA VAL A 310 -1.22 -1.86 9.54
C VAL A 310 -2.72 -1.98 9.30
N TYR A 311 -3.53 -1.47 10.21
CA TYR A 311 -4.99 -1.53 10.12
C TYR A 311 -5.66 -0.47 10.99
N PRO A 312 -6.90 -0.04 10.71
CA PRO A 312 -7.69 0.80 11.61
C PRO A 312 -8.01 0.08 12.93
N SER A 313 -7.99 0.77 14.06
CA SER A 313 -8.24 0.17 15.39
C SER A 313 -9.57 -0.59 15.46
N GLN A 314 -10.64 -0.06 14.83
CA GLN A 314 -11.94 -0.75 14.77
C GLN A 314 -11.89 -2.08 14.02
N ASN A 315 -10.96 -2.28 13.11
CA ASN A 315 -10.82 -3.54 12.38
C ASN A 315 -10.27 -4.67 13.26
N ALA A 316 -9.56 -4.36 14.34
CA ALA A 316 -9.04 -5.35 15.27
C ALA A 316 -10.14 -6.22 15.91
N GLU A 317 -11.35 -5.68 16.05
CA GLU A 317 -12.51 -6.37 16.64
C GLU A 317 -13.22 -7.30 15.65
N LEU A 318 -12.92 -7.21 14.35
CA LEU A 318 -13.49 -8.06 13.33
C LEU A 318 -12.94 -9.48 13.46
N PRO A 319 -13.78 -10.53 13.59
CA PRO A 319 -13.31 -11.90 13.79
C PRO A 319 -12.31 -12.38 12.73
N ARG A 320 -12.55 -12.06 11.46
CA ARG A 320 -11.64 -12.40 10.36
C ARG A 320 -10.26 -11.75 10.47
N VAL A 321 -10.20 -10.49 10.97
CA VAL A 321 -8.95 -9.77 11.20
C VAL A 321 -8.19 -10.38 12.37
N ALA A 322 -8.88 -10.65 13.50
CA ALA A 322 -8.29 -11.28 14.66
C ALA A 322 -7.70 -12.66 14.32
N LYS A 323 -8.42 -13.49 13.54
CA LYS A 323 -7.95 -14.79 13.04
C LYS A 323 -6.66 -14.63 12.20
N PHE A 324 -6.62 -13.67 11.29
CA PHE A 324 -5.46 -13.45 10.44
C PHE A 324 -4.25 -12.93 11.24
N LEU A 325 -4.46 -12.00 12.16
CA LEU A 325 -3.39 -11.48 13.01
C LEU A 325 -2.78 -12.56 13.90
N ALA A 326 -3.60 -13.42 14.50
CA ALA A 326 -3.11 -14.54 15.30
C ALA A 326 -2.32 -15.54 14.43
N TRP A 327 -2.87 -15.91 13.26
CA TRP A 327 -2.21 -16.83 12.35
C TRP A 327 -0.86 -16.31 11.84
N ILE A 328 -0.81 -15.03 11.40
CA ILE A 328 0.44 -14.47 10.85
C ILE A 328 1.52 -14.34 11.92
N GLU A 329 1.16 -14.00 13.15
CA GLU A 329 2.08 -13.97 14.30
C GLU A 329 2.68 -15.35 14.58
N GLU A 330 1.85 -16.41 14.56
CA GLU A 330 2.33 -17.80 14.71
C GLU A 330 3.27 -18.21 13.56
N GLU A 331 2.93 -17.88 12.32
CA GLU A 331 3.78 -18.19 11.16
C GLU A 331 5.12 -17.46 11.21
N ILE A 332 5.14 -16.21 11.71
CA ILE A 332 6.39 -15.46 11.92
C ILE A 332 7.26 -16.17 12.97
N GLU A 333 6.68 -16.60 14.10
CA GLU A 333 7.43 -17.32 15.14
C GLU A 333 7.95 -18.69 14.63
N ARG A 334 7.14 -19.45 13.90
CA ARG A 334 7.58 -20.71 13.26
C ARG A 334 8.75 -20.50 12.29
N CYS A 335 8.70 -19.39 11.51
CA CYS A 335 9.78 -19.05 10.59
C CYS A 335 11.10 -18.79 11.32
N LYS A 336 11.09 -18.09 12.45
CA LYS A 336 12.29 -17.82 13.27
C LYS A 336 12.94 -19.11 13.81
N VAL A 337 12.12 -20.07 14.27
CA VAL A 337 12.62 -21.34 14.77
C VAL A 337 13.24 -22.18 13.64
N GLY A 338 12.60 -22.21 12.47
CA GLY A 338 13.08 -22.99 11.34
C GLY A 338 14.36 -22.45 10.66
N LEU A 339 14.72 -21.20 10.93
CA LEU A 339 15.95 -20.59 10.41
C LEU A 339 17.16 -20.75 11.37
N LYS A 340 16.92 -21.18 12.62
CA LYS A 340 17.96 -21.41 13.64
C LYS A 340 18.39 -22.89 13.77
N GLY A 341 17.80 -23.77 13.03
CA GLY A 341 18.11 -25.22 12.98
C GLY A 341 18.87 -25.57 11.72
#